data_dcf69b46ae1894dbdfbced9cc8e55441
#
_entry.id   dcf69b46ae1894dbdfbced9cc8e55441
#
_cell.length_a   1.000
_cell.length_b   1.000
_cell.length_c   1.000
_cell.angle_alpha   90.00
_cell.angle_beta   90.00
_cell.angle_gamma   90.00
#
_symmetry.space_group_name_H-M   'P 1'
#
loop_
_entity.id
_entity.type
_entity.pdbx_description
1 polymer ?
#
loop_
_entity_poly.entity_id
_entity_poly.type
_entity_poly.pdbx_seq_one_letter_code
_entity_poly.pdbx_strand_id
1 'polypeptide(L)'
;MEEIMTCKQFHGKKRLFWMATALGIAMLANACQKTPDKNAEKVEHKMIPGAEVIMKADGHTMTLDDYHQCIDLHKLQGRQFSKRALANPRFQRDEAQRCFALVYLRDYVKEHHVVPHEGLRDMVLHETYKTLGVETTADVAKKIDVSEEKLESIIQDAMLPRMVERHLLETMPENELLDLFKVDARRYSFKLIDFPNTPTSSEVQEHLAKHEKEIIAYLRSNPRMMSQPPQAHFIRIAFPKDGGEEDIASFKNAEALRKLAIQEGSSAAIESCQKQASVCKVVNDADNTHVEPRNDDNAWAFRSPVGSVSEVLTRPVSNEVWILTEIDPPQPYDLTVPSVRHLLTEKVMIETTPAPHILDTIKPLIEAPVPDLKAIAEQNGGRYRSFDDVTYAYIVSEKLVESPEVLRVMAEMSDREARLFSNPIVDNGRIYVFYVSNLTPASTDDFANVKARWINLVANDPAAHNANKWIADQTPSLTTMNIKPIEFEYGILQPNGSIR
;
A
#
# COMPACT_ATOMS: atom_id res chain seq x y z
N MET A 1 -34.06 41.93 -2.07
CA MET A 1 -34.89 40.72 -2.08
C MET A 1 -33.90 39.55 -2.12
N GLU A 2 -33.58 39.10 -0.92
CA GLU A 2 -32.65 38.00 -0.64
C GLU A 2 -33.42 36.67 -0.76
N GLU A 3 -33.02 35.80 -1.64
CA GLU A 3 -33.46 34.41 -1.61
C GLU A 3 -32.41 33.54 -0.93
N ILE A 4 -32.74 33.18 0.28
CA ILE A 4 -32.05 32.19 1.11
C ILE A 4 -32.36 30.82 0.52
N MET A 5 -31.38 30.18 -0.15
CA MET A 5 -31.48 28.75 -0.50
C MET A 5 -31.19 27.87 0.73
N THR A 6 -32.26 27.38 1.31
CA THR A 6 -32.21 26.36 2.35
C THR A 6 -31.75 25.03 1.76
N CYS A 7 -30.66 24.51 2.32
CA CYS A 7 -30.16 23.17 2.06
C CYS A 7 -31.18 22.13 2.58
N LYS A 8 -31.97 21.55 1.67
CA LYS A 8 -32.87 20.44 1.99
C LYS A 8 -32.09 19.16 2.14
N GLN A 9 -32.22 18.59 3.32
CA GLN A 9 -31.83 17.23 3.66
C GLN A 9 -32.26 16.22 2.61
N PHE A 10 -31.28 15.62 1.92
CA PHE A 10 -31.47 14.39 1.19
C PHE A 10 -31.21 13.21 2.14
N HIS A 11 -32.24 12.76 2.84
CA HIS A 11 -32.32 11.42 3.41
C HIS A 11 -32.70 10.46 2.27
N GLY A 12 -31.71 9.95 1.58
CA GLY A 12 -31.85 8.93 0.54
C GLY A 12 -30.82 7.83 0.76
N LYS A 13 -31.26 6.78 1.45
CA LYS A 13 -30.77 5.39 1.38
C LYS A 13 -29.44 5.21 0.63
N LYS A 14 -28.30 5.44 1.30
CA LYS A 14 -27.03 4.85 0.91
C LYS A 14 -26.92 3.48 1.58
N ARG A 15 -27.44 2.47 0.88
CA ARG A 15 -27.21 1.07 1.23
C ARG A 15 -25.86 0.63 0.69
N LEU A 16 -25.11 0.07 1.58
CA LEU A 16 -24.08 -0.96 1.42
C LEU A 16 -23.41 -1.02 0.05
N PHE A 17 -22.14 -0.59 0.04
CA PHE A 17 -21.20 -1.23 -0.86
C PHE A 17 -19.78 -0.99 -0.35
N TRP A 18 -19.18 -2.01 0.21
CA TRP A 18 -17.76 -2.04 0.55
C TRP A 18 -17.24 -3.42 0.26
N MET A 19 -16.42 -3.49 -0.79
CA MET A 19 -15.50 -4.56 -0.96
C MET A 19 -14.17 -4.06 -1.52
N ALA A 20 -13.14 -4.59 -0.91
CA ALA A 20 -11.76 -4.64 -1.37
C ALA A 20 -11.06 -3.31 -1.64
N THR A 21 -10.46 -2.75 -0.63
CA THR A 21 -9.17 -2.08 -0.79
C THR A 21 -8.29 -2.36 0.41
N ALA A 22 -7.58 -3.43 0.37
CA ALA A 22 -6.32 -3.51 1.08
C ALA A 22 -5.39 -2.48 0.44
N LEU A 23 -4.90 -1.51 1.24
CA LEU A 23 -4.00 -0.43 0.85
C LEU A 23 -4.65 0.82 0.25
N GLY A 24 -4.88 1.77 1.09
CA GLY A 24 -5.13 3.12 0.65
C GLY A 24 -6.00 3.91 1.60
N ILE A 25 -5.53 4.14 2.84
CA ILE A 25 -6.04 5.28 3.59
C ILE A 25 -5.53 6.53 2.86
N ALA A 26 -6.24 6.93 1.80
CA ALA A 26 -6.11 8.25 1.23
C ALA A 26 -7.05 9.17 2.01
N MET A 27 -6.49 9.93 2.94
CA MET A 27 -7.21 10.97 3.65
C MET A 27 -7.63 12.07 2.70
N LEU A 28 -8.91 12.31 2.57
CA LEU A 28 -9.47 13.58 2.09
C LEU A 28 -9.39 14.59 3.24
N ALA A 29 -8.41 15.48 3.19
CA ALA A 29 -8.36 16.65 4.06
C ALA A 29 -8.97 17.83 3.32
N ASN A 30 -10.16 18.29 3.73
CA ASN A 30 -10.65 19.63 3.43
C ASN A 30 -10.66 20.47 4.70
N ALA A 31 -9.83 21.49 4.68
CA ALA A 31 -9.58 22.42 5.77
C ALA A 31 -10.68 23.47 5.91
N CYS A 32 -11.17 23.66 7.13
CA CYS A 32 -11.66 24.96 7.58
C CYS A 32 -10.75 25.43 8.71
N GLN A 33 -9.99 26.50 8.45
CA GLN A 33 -9.15 27.17 9.43
C GLN A 33 -10.00 27.85 10.48
N LYS A 34 -9.82 27.50 11.74
CA LYS A 34 -10.15 28.35 12.91
C LYS A 34 -8.85 28.67 13.65
N THR A 35 -8.67 29.97 13.91
CA THR A 35 -7.55 30.56 14.64
C THR A 35 -7.43 30.02 16.08
N PRO A 36 -6.20 29.78 16.58
CA PRO A 36 -6.03 29.24 17.93
C PRO A 36 -6.11 30.32 19.00
N ASP A 37 -6.76 29.98 20.10
CA ASP A 37 -6.87 30.76 21.32
C ASP A 37 -5.55 30.72 22.11
N LYS A 38 -5.08 31.88 22.52
CA LYS A 38 -3.80 32.06 23.22
C LYS A 38 -4.02 32.13 24.74
N ASN A 39 -4.32 31.03 25.39
CA ASN A 39 -4.14 30.91 26.84
C ASN A 39 -4.27 29.45 27.27
N ALA A 40 -3.16 28.74 27.29
CA ALA A 40 -3.07 27.44 27.97
C ALA A 40 -1.93 27.53 29.00
N GLU A 41 -2.29 27.45 30.26
CA GLU A 41 -1.38 27.37 31.39
C GLU A 41 -0.45 26.16 31.29
N LYS A 42 0.83 26.39 31.51
CA LYS A 42 1.85 25.36 31.65
C LYS A 42 1.68 24.62 32.98
N VAL A 43 1.19 23.40 32.92
CA VAL A 43 1.31 22.44 34.02
C VAL A 43 2.52 21.54 33.72
N GLU A 44 3.60 21.70 34.47
CA GLU A 44 4.75 20.80 34.43
C GLU A 44 4.38 19.48 35.12
N HIS A 45 4.04 18.46 34.35
CA HIS A 45 3.96 17.07 34.86
C HIS A 45 5.34 16.40 34.70
N LYS A 46 5.87 15.92 35.83
CA LYS A 46 7.00 15.01 35.84
C LYS A 46 6.56 13.70 35.18
N MET A 47 6.96 13.48 33.94
CA MET A 47 6.48 12.34 33.14
C MET A 47 7.29 11.08 33.41
N ILE A 48 6.59 9.95 33.47
CA ILE A 48 7.19 8.62 33.48
C ILE A 48 7.64 8.35 32.03
N PRO A 49 8.89 7.92 31.77
CA PRO A 49 9.33 7.55 30.44
C PRO A 49 8.37 6.51 29.83
N GLY A 50 7.93 6.74 28.60
CA GLY A 50 6.98 5.86 27.90
C GLY A 50 5.50 6.22 28.04
N ALA A 51 5.08 6.87 29.11
CA ALA A 51 3.70 7.31 29.33
C ALA A 51 3.40 8.68 28.69
N GLU A 52 4.33 9.25 27.94
CA GLU A 52 4.12 10.52 27.26
C GLU A 52 3.01 10.42 26.21
N VAL A 53 1.98 11.25 26.38
CA VAL A 53 0.89 11.35 25.42
C VAL A 53 1.39 12.09 24.18
N ILE A 54 1.40 11.41 23.06
CA ILE A 54 1.85 11.95 21.77
C ILE A 54 0.70 12.34 20.85
N MET A 55 -0.49 11.77 21.05
CA MET A 55 -1.66 12.03 20.23
C MET A 55 -2.96 11.90 21.02
N LYS A 56 -3.95 12.76 20.73
CA LYS A 56 -5.31 12.67 21.27
C LYS A 56 -6.33 12.97 20.19
N ALA A 57 -7.41 12.19 20.13
CA ALA A 57 -8.58 12.43 19.31
C ALA A 57 -9.82 11.77 19.93
N ASP A 58 -10.95 12.46 19.91
CA ASP A 58 -12.28 11.94 20.26
C ASP A 58 -12.34 11.16 21.59
N GLY A 59 -11.60 11.62 22.60
CA GLY A 59 -11.53 10.96 23.90
C GLY A 59 -10.46 9.87 24.02
N HIS A 60 -9.90 9.43 22.90
CA HIS A 60 -8.82 8.43 22.87
C HIS A 60 -7.46 9.08 23.00
N THR A 61 -6.51 8.35 23.56
CA THR A 61 -5.17 8.85 23.85
C THR A 61 -4.14 7.81 23.44
N MET A 62 -3.14 8.21 22.63
CA MET A 62 -1.99 7.39 22.28
C MET A 62 -0.75 7.88 23.02
N THR A 63 -0.06 6.96 23.68
CA THR A 63 1.21 7.21 24.35
C THR A 63 2.39 6.88 23.43
N LEU A 64 3.59 7.26 23.85
CA LEU A 64 4.83 6.87 23.16
C LEU A 64 5.01 5.35 23.15
N ASP A 65 4.63 4.66 24.23
CA ASP A 65 4.68 3.19 24.30
C ASP A 65 3.72 2.54 23.30
N ASP A 66 2.50 3.08 23.13
CA ASP A 66 1.55 2.61 22.12
C ASP A 66 2.12 2.74 20.70
N TYR A 67 2.81 3.85 20.45
CA TYR A 67 3.47 4.07 19.16
C TYR A 67 4.59 3.05 18.91
N HIS A 68 5.47 2.84 19.90
CA HIS A 68 6.55 1.85 19.80
C HIS A 68 6.00 0.44 19.61
N GLN A 69 4.95 0.08 20.33
CA GLN A 69 4.31 -1.23 20.18
C GLN A 69 3.68 -1.41 18.80
N CYS A 70 3.07 -0.36 18.24
CA CYS A 70 2.57 -0.39 16.87
C CYS A 70 3.70 -0.54 15.83
N ILE A 71 4.82 0.13 16.00
CA ILE A 71 6.00 -0.06 15.13
C ILE A 71 6.47 -1.52 15.20
N ASP A 72 6.52 -2.12 16.39
CA ASP A 72 6.90 -3.52 16.56
C ASP A 72 5.86 -4.48 15.95
N LEU A 73 4.56 -4.15 16.05
CA LEU A 73 3.49 -4.87 15.34
C LEU A 73 3.68 -4.83 13.81
N HIS A 74 4.06 -3.68 13.26
CA HIS A 74 4.37 -3.59 11.83
C HIS A 74 5.60 -4.42 11.43
N LYS A 75 6.63 -4.51 12.31
CA LYS A 75 7.76 -5.43 12.08
C LYS A 75 7.29 -6.89 12.10
N LEU A 76 6.40 -7.25 13.03
CA LEU A 76 5.76 -8.57 13.08
C LEU A 76 5.06 -8.92 11.76
N GLN A 77 4.44 -7.93 11.12
CA GLN A 77 3.80 -8.05 9.81
C GLN A 77 4.79 -7.99 8.62
N GLY A 78 6.08 -8.08 8.88
CA GLY A 78 7.14 -8.11 7.85
C GLY A 78 7.61 -6.74 7.36
N ARG A 79 7.08 -5.62 7.90
CA ARG A 79 7.56 -4.28 7.53
C ARG A 79 8.93 -4.01 8.15
N GLN A 80 9.83 -3.47 7.35
CA GLN A 80 11.15 -3.07 7.81
C GLN A 80 11.26 -1.54 7.87
N PHE A 81 11.84 -1.04 8.95
CA PHE A 81 12.08 0.39 9.15
C PHE A 81 13.56 0.66 9.29
N SER A 82 14.09 1.58 8.50
CA SER A 82 15.44 2.08 8.72
C SER A 82 15.46 3.03 9.93
N LYS A 83 16.59 3.10 10.62
CA LYS A 83 16.80 4.08 11.71
C LYS A 83 16.51 5.51 11.25
N ARG A 84 16.91 5.85 10.02
CA ARG A 84 16.65 7.16 9.42
C ARG A 84 15.16 7.43 9.20
N ALA A 85 14.38 6.43 8.76
CA ALA A 85 12.94 6.57 8.61
C ALA A 85 12.28 6.82 9.98
N LEU A 86 12.65 6.01 10.98
CA LEU A 86 12.15 6.16 12.34
C LEU A 86 12.52 7.52 12.98
N ALA A 87 13.67 8.11 12.62
CA ALA A 87 14.10 9.41 13.08
C ALA A 87 13.47 10.58 12.29
N ASN A 88 12.74 10.33 11.19
CA ASN A 88 12.13 11.38 10.36
C ASN A 88 10.81 11.87 10.97
N PRO A 89 10.67 13.15 11.35
CA PRO A 89 9.46 13.67 11.99
C PRO A 89 8.18 13.52 11.13
N ARG A 90 8.32 13.62 9.81
CA ARG A 90 7.19 13.42 8.90
C ARG A 90 6.74 11.96 8.90
N PHE A 91 7.69 11.04 8.80
CA PHE A 91 7.41 9.61 8.89
C PHE A 91 6.77 9.26 10.24
N GLN A 92 7.32 9.79 11.35
CA GLN A 92 6.78 9.59 12.70
C GLN A 92 5.31 10.03 12.78
N ARG A 93 5.01 11.21 12.24
CA ARG A 93 3.64 11.74 12.20
C ARG A 93 2.71 10.84 11.40
N ASP A 94 3.10 10.51 10.16
CA ASP A 94 2.29 9.69 9.26
C ASP A 94 2.06 8.28 9.84
N GLU A 95 3.06 7.71 10.49
CA GLU A 95 2.96 6.40 11.12
C GLU A 95 2.18 6.45 12.43
N ALA A 96 2.34 7.50 13.25
CA ALA A 96 1.53 7.69 14.45
C ALA A 96 0.04 7.81 14.13
N GLN A 97 -0.33 8.47 13.03
CA GLN A 97 -1.72 8.51 12.56
C GLN A 97 -2.25 7.12 12.23
N ARG A 98 -1.44 6.26 11.59
CA ARG A 98 -1.84 4.86 11.30
C ARG A 98 -1.94 4.05 12.58
N CYS A 99 -1.00 4.22 13.49
CA CYS A 99 -0.97 3.54 14.79
C CYS A 99 -2.15 3.92 15.68
N PHE A 100 -2.75 5.11 15.48
CA PHE A 100 -3.89 5.52 16.26
C PHE A 100 -5.12 4.60 16.09
N ALA A 101 -5.25 3.95 14.95
CA ALA A 101 -6.27 2.92 14.72
C ALA A 101 -6.19 1.77 15.75
N LEU A 102 -4.97 1.41 16.20
CA LEU A 102 -4.78 0.38 17.20
C LEU A 102 -5.36 0.77 18.57
N VAL A 103 -5.29 2.06 18.92
CA VAL A 103 -5.89 2.58 20.17
C VAL A 103 -7.41 2.40 20.12
N TYR A 104 -8.06 2.75 19.02
CA TYR A 104 -9.49 2.53 18.85
C TYR A 104 -9.88 1.06 18.99
N LEU A 105 -9.11 0.16 18.38
CA LEU A 105 -9.38 -1.28 18.48
C LEU A 105 -9.24 -1.80 19.91
N ARG A 106 -8.19 -1.37 20.65
CA ARG A 106 -8.01 -1.74 22.06
C ARG A 106 -9.13 -1.23 22.93
N ASP A 107 -9.52 0.03 22.75
CA ASP A 107 -10.59 0.63 23.53
C ASP A 107 -11.93 -0.05 23.23
N TYR A 108 -12.20 -0.35 21.95
CA TYR A 108 -13.39 -1.13 21.56
C TYR A 108 -13.44 -2.49 22.24
N VAL A 109 -12.35 -3.26 22.17
CA VAL A 109 -12.27 -4.60 22.77
C VAL A 109 -12.48 -4.53 24.28
N LYS A 110 -11.94 -3.51 24.94
CA LYS A 110 -12.10 -3.29 26.37
C LYS A 110 -13.51 -2.90 26.74
N GLU A 111 -14.11 -1.96 26.02
CA GLU A 111 -15.47 -1.46 26.26
C GLU A 111 -16.54 -2.55 26.08
N HIS A 112 -16.39 -3.35 25.00
CA HIS A 112 -17.33 -4.41 24.67
C HIS A 112 -16.98 -5.78 25.28
N HIS A 113 -15.92 -5.85 26.10
CA HIS A 113 -15.43 -7.10 26.74
C HIS A 113 -15.20 -8.25 25.73
N VAL A 114 -14.71 -7.90 24.54
CA VAL A 114 -14.46 -8.89 23.48
C VAL A 114 -13.28 -9.79 23.88
N VAL A 115 -13.49 -11.10 23.80
CA VAL A 115 -12.45 -12.10 24.09
C VAL A 115 -11.99 -12.79 22.82
N PRO A 116 -10.69 -13.13 22.69
CA PRO A 116 -10.21 -13.88 21.55
C PRO A 116 -10.87 -15.26 21.50
N HIS A 117 -11.24 -15.71 20.32
CA HIS A 117 -11.74 -17.07 20.13
C HIS A 117 -10.60 -18.09 20.16
N GLU A 118 -10.94 -19.33 20.45
CA GLU A 118 -9.96 -20.43 20.48
C GLU A 118 -9.22 -20.56 19.14
N GLY A 119 -7.90 -20.69 19.20
CA GLY A 119 -7.03 -20.85 18.03
C GLY A 119 -6.63 -19.53 17.33
N LEU A 120 -7.21 -18.38 17.66
CA LEU A 120 -6.86 -17.11 17.01
C LEU A 120 -5.37 -16.76 17.19
N ARG A 121 -4.85 -16.96 18.40
CA ARG A 121 -3.44 -16.71 18.71
C ARG A 121 -2.51 -17.60 17.86
N ASP A 122 -2.84 -18.89 17.74
CA ASP A 122 -2.03 -19.84 16.97
C ASP A 122 -2.06 -19.52 15.48
N MET A 123 -3.21 -19.06 14.98
CA MET A 123 -3.34 -18.62 13.59
C MET A 123 -2.47 -17.38 13.32
N VAL A 124 -2.50 -16.36 14.19
CA VAL A 124 -1.65 -15.17 14.06
C VAL A 124 -0.17 -15.54 14.12
N LEU A 125 0.22 -16.45 15.02
CA LEU A 125 1.59 -16.94 15.09
C LEU A 125 2.01 -17.69 13.83
N HIS A 126 1.17 -18.55 13.29
CA HIS A 126 1.46 -19.28 12.06
C HIS A 126 1.69 -18.34 10.87
N GLU A 127 0.84 -17.34 10.72
CA GLU A 127 1.01 -16.30 9.69
C GLU A 127 2.30 -15.50 9.90
N THR A 128 2.62 -15.17 11.15
CA THR A 128 3.86 -14.48 11.51
C THR A 128 5.08 -15.32 11.14
N TYR A 129 5.08 -16.59 11.47
CA TYR A 129 6.19 -17.52 11.12
C TYR A 129 6.42 -17.54 9.61
N LYS A 130 5.33 -17.67 8.84
CA LYS A 130 5.39 -17.65 7.38
C LYS A 130 5.91 -16.31 6.85
N THR A 131 5.41 -15.19 7.37
CA THR A 131 5.78 -13.84 6.93
C THR A 131 7.25 -13.52 7.22
N LEU A 132 7.73 -13.92 8.39
CA LEU A 132 9.09 -13.64 8.82
C LEU A 132 10.08 -14.74 8.40
N GLY A 133 9.62 -15.89 7.92
CA GLY A 133 10.48 -17.02 7.56
C GLY A 133 11.19 -17.60 8.77
N VAL A 134 10.48 -17.82 9.88
CA VAL A 134 10.98 -18.38 11.14
C VAL A 134 10.04 -19.50 11.62
N GLU A 135 10.45 -20.28 12.63
CA GLU A 135 9.69 -21.43 13.07
C GLU A 135 9.25 -21.37 14.55
N THR A 136 9.84 -20.46 15.34
CA THR A 136 9.55 -20.37 16.77
C THR A 136 9.26 -18.94 17.23
N THR A 137 8.55 -18.80 18.35
CA THR A 137 8.31 -17.49 18.99
C THR A 137 9.59 -16.81 19.41
N ALA A 138 10.59 -17.55 19.88
CA ALA A 138 11.89 -17.01 20.24
C ALA A 138 12.61 -16.41 19.01
N ASP A 139 12.51 -17.06 17.84
CA ASP A 139 13.08 -16.53 16.60
C ASP A 139 12.34 -15.27 16.14
N VAL A 140 11.00 -15.22 16.32
CA VAL A 140 10.22 -14.02 16.05
C VAL A 140 10.71 -12.86 16.91
N ALA A 141 10.78 -13.06 18.24
CA ALA A 141 11.24 -12.04 19.19
C ALA A 141 12.62 -11.49 18.82
N LYS A 142 13.57 -12.39 18.52
CA LYS A 142 14.91 -12.03 18.05
C LYS A 142 14.88 -11.26 16.73
N LYS A 143 14.02 -11.65 15.78
CA LYS A 143 13.99 -11.03 14.44
C LYS A 143 13.43 -9.62 14.45
N ILE A 144 12.46 -9.32 15.30
CA ILE A 144 11.90 -7.98 15.47
C ILE A 144 12.55 -7.16 16.59
N ASP A 145 13.54 -7.73 17.28
CA ASP A 145 14.32 -7.11 18.34
C ASP A 145 13.48 -6.70 19.57
N VAL A 146 12.76 -7.66 20.13
CA VAL A 146 11.95 -7.47 21.34
C VAL A 146 12.15 -8.62 22.32
N SER A 147 11.75 -8.44 23.60
CA SER A 147 11.67 -9.54 24.57
C SER A 147 10.47 -10.46 24.27
N GLU A 148 10.51 -11.72 24.71
CA GLU A 148 9.39 -12.65 24.56
C GLU A 148 8.13 -12.15 25.29
N GLU A 149 8.29 -11.50 26.45
CA GLU A 149 7.17 -10.89 27.17
C GLU A 149 6.50 -9.78 26.35
N LYS A 150 7.31 -8.91 25.74
CA LYS A 150 6.79 -7.84 24.87
C LYS A 150 6.15 -8.42 23.59
N LEU A 151 6.71 -9.52 23.05
CA LEU A 151 6.14 -10.20 21.89
C LEU A 151 4.70 -10.66 22.14
N GLU A 152 4.39 -11.18 23.34
CA GLU A 152 3.02 -11.60 23.65
C GLU A 152 2.03 -10.44 23.58
N SER A 153 2.41 -9.26 24.09
CA SER A 153 1.60 -8.04 23.97
C SER A 153 1.39 -7.62 22.51
N ILE A 154 2.42 -7.74 21.67
CA ILE A 154 2.33 -7.41 20.23
C ILE A 154 1.42 -8.41 19.49
N ILE A 155 1.47 -9.70 19.86
CA ILE A 155 0.57 -10.73 19.31
C ILE A 155 -0.88 -10.44 19.70
N GLN A 156 -1.13 -10.00 20.94
CA GLN A 156 -2.47 -9.57 21.37
C GLN A 156 -2.98 -8.43 20.49
N ASP A 157 -2.14 -7.43 20.19
CA ASP A 157 -2.52 -6.36 19.27
C ASP A 157 -2.77 -6.84 17.84
N ALA A 158 -1.99 -7.82 17.38
CA ALA A 158 -2.18 -8.41 16.05
C ALA A 158 -3.53 -9.15 15.91
N MET A 159 -4.13 -9.60 17.03
CA MET A 159 -5.45 -10.24 17.05
C MET A 159 -6.61 -9.24 17.00
N LEU A 160 -6.40 -7.99 17.45
CA LEU A 160 -7.49 -7.02 17.64
C LEU A 160 -8.38 -6.80 16.42
N PRO A 161 -7.86 -6.63 15.20
CA PRO A 161 -8.73 -6.42 14.03
C PRO A 161 -9.73 -7.57 13.83
N ARG A 162 -9.27 -8.81 14.00
CA ARG A 162 -10.11 -10.00 13.87
C ARG A 162 -11.11 -10.17 15.01
N MET A 163 -10.71 -9.81 16.22
CA MET A 163 -11.61 -9.81 17.40
C MET A 163 -12.75 -8.81 17.19
N VAL A 164 -12.43 -7.60 16.75
CA VAL A 164 -13.43 -6.56 16.48
C VAL A 164 -14.30 -6.96 15.30
N GLU A 165 -13.72 -7.47 14.20
CA GLU A 165 -14.44 -7.97 13.03
C GLU A 165 -15.50 -9.01 13.43
N ARG A 166 -15.08 -10.00 14.20
CA ARG A 166 -15.98 -11.05 14.68
C ARG A 166 -17.12 -10.48 15.51
N HIS A 167 -16.79 -9.61 16.46
CA HIS A 167 -17.80 -9.02 17.35
C HIS A 167 -18.80 -8.16 16.56
N LEU A 168 -18.35 -7.38 15.59
CA LEU A 168 -19.19 -6.61 14.69
C LEU A 168 -20.15 -7.50 13.89
N LEU A 169 -19.66 -8.62 13.35
CA LEU A 169 -20.50 -9.58 12.63
C LEU A 169 -21.51 -10.29 13.56
N GLU A 170 -21.09 -10.68 14.76
CA GLU A 170 -21.96 -11.38 15.74
C GLU A 170 -23.06 -10.47 16.30
N THR A 171 -22.78 -9.16 16.38
CA THR A 171 -23.74 -8.16 16.91
C THR A 171 -24.54 -7.43 15.82
N MET A 172 -24.19 -7.67 14.55
CA MET A 172 -24.86 -7.05 13.41
C MET A 172 -26.33 -7.53 13.30
N PRO A 173 -27.27 -6.65 12.94
CA PRO A 173 -28.65 -7.03 12.65
C PRO A 173 -28.69 -8.13 11.57
N GLU A 174 -29.56 -9.12 11.75
CA GLU A 174 -29.58 -10.32 10.90
C GLU A 174 -29.84 -10.02 9.43
N ASN A 175 -30.64 -9.00 9.13
CA ASN A 175 -30.88 -8.55 7.76
C ASN A 175 -29.61 -7.97 7.10
N GLU A 176 -28.81 -7.22 7.84
CA GLU A 176 -27.56 -6.67 7.34
C GLU A 176 -26.51 -7.77 7.14
N LEU A 177 -26.43 -8.68 8.10
CA LEU A 177 -25.54 -9.83 8.01
C LEU A 177 -25.90 -10.74 6.82
N LEU A 178 -27.21 -10.96 6.59
CA LEU A 178 -27.68 -11.70 5.43
C LEU A 178 -27.35 -10.99 4.11
N ASP A 179 -27.43 -9.68 4.05
CA ASP A 179 -27.08 -8.92 2.85
C ASP A 179 -25.58 -9.00 2.56
N LEU A 180 -24.70 -9.00 3.56
CA LEU A 180 -23.27 -9.28 3.39
C LEU A 180 -23.03 -10.71 2.87
N PHE A 181 -23.67 -11.70 3.50
CA PHE A 181 -23.57 -13.10 3.07
C PHE A 181 -24.00 -13.29 1.61
N LYS A 182 -25.09 -12.65 1.19
CA LYS A 182 -25.57 -12.76 -0.19
C LYS A 182 -24.54 -12.27 -1.20
N VAL A 183 -23.76 -11.26 -0.84
CA VAL A 183 -22.67 -10.79 -1.71
C VAL A 183 -21.54 -11.82 -1.75
N ASP A 184 -21.05 -12.25 -0.60
CA ASP A 184 -19.91 -13.15 -0.47
C ASP A 184 -20.15 -14.53 -1.09
N ALA A 185 -21.34 -15.07 -0.89
CA ALA A 185 -21.72 -16.40 -1.36
C ALA A 185 -22.28 -16.41 -2.80
N ARG A 186 -22.47 -15.24 -3.41
CA ARG A 186 -22.89 -15.13 -4.81
C ARG A 186 -21.85 -15.77 -5.71
N ARG A 187 -22.31 -16.55 -6.69
CA ARG A 187 -21.45 -17.28 -7.61
C ARG A 187 -21.46 -16.65 -8.98
N TYR A 188 -20.28 -16.63 -9.59
CA TYR A 188 -20.04 -16.01 -10.89
C TYR A 188 -19.37 -16.98 -11.84
N SER A 189 -19.86 -17.03 -13.08
CA SER A 189 -19.08 -17.46 -14.23
C SER A 189 -18.80 -16.23 -15.07
N PHE A 190 -17.54 -15.83 -15.24
CA PHE A 190 -17.20 -14.59 -15.91
C PHE A 190 -15.89 -14.67 -16.71
N LYS A 191 -15.78 -13.78 -17.67
CA LYS A 191 -14.57 -13.53 -18.46
C LYS A 191 -14.12 -12.10 -18.21
N LEU A 192 -12.83 -11.92 -18.04
CA LEU A 192 -12.21 -10.62 -17.80
C LEU A 192 -11.09 -10.42 -18.81
N ILE A 193 -11.09 -9.27 -19.47
CA ILE A 193 -9.98 -8.78 -20.27
C ILE A 193 -9.48 -7.47 -19.68
N ASP A 194 -8.18 -7.25 -19.71
CA ASP A 194 -7.59 -6.02 -19.26
C ASP A 194 -6.40 -5.61 -20.13
N PHE A 195 -6.26 -4.30 -20.36
CA PHE A 195 -5.27 -3.68 -21.21
C PHE A 195 -4.45 -2.68 -20.42
N PRO A 196 -3.13 -2.48 -20.73
CA PRO A 196 -2.41 -1.33 -20.22
C PRO A 196 -3.11 -0.03 -20.66
N ASN A 197 -3.33 0.89 -19.72
CA ASN A 197 -3.88 2.20 -20.03
C ASN A 197 -2.74 3.15 -20.44
N THR A 198 -2.40 3.19 -21.71
CA THR A 198 -1.26 3.95 -22.25
C THR A 198 -1.72 5.00 -23.24
N PRO A 199 -2.14 6.20 -22.79
CA PRO A 199 -2.58 7.25 -23.70
C PRO A 199 -1.44 7.70 -24.63
N THR A 200 -1.77 8.06 -25.86
CA THR A 200 -0.82 8.65 -26.80
C THR A 200 -0.51 10.11 -26.41
N SER A 201 0.64 10.63 -26.83
CA SER A 201 1.00 12.04 -26.58
C SER A 201 -0.02 13.02 -27.13
N SER A 202 -0.68 12.71 -28.25
CA SER A 202 -1.76 13.53 -28.84
C SER A 202 -3.00 13.54 -27.94
N GLU A 203 -3.40 12.39 -27.41
CA GLU A 203 -4.55 12.29 -26.49
C GLU A 203 -4.28 13.02 -25.18
N VAL A 204 -3.05 12.93 -24.66
CA VAL A 204 -2.62 13.68 -23.46
C VAL A 204 -2.71 15.20 -23.72
N GLN A 205 -2.25 15.67 -24.88
CA GLN A 205 -2.29 17.08 -25.22
C GLN A 205 -3.73 17.59 -25.38
N GLU A 206 -4.59 16.81 -26.02
CA GLU A 206 -6.01 17.13 -26.18
C GLU A 206 -6.74 17.13 -24.84
N HIS A 207 -6.45 16.15 -23.97
CA HIS A 207 -7.04 16.07 -22.64
C HIS A 207 -6.61 17.24 -21.77
N LEU A 208 -5.31 17.61 -21.78
CA LEU A 208 -4.79 18.78 -21.07
C LEU A 208 -5.50 20.06 -21.53
N ALA A 209 -5.66 20.25 -22.85
CA ALA A 209 -6.31 21.45 -23.38
C ALA A 209 -7.78 21.58 -22.95
N LYS A 210 -8.49 20.46 -22.78
CA LYS A 210 -9.92 20.43 -22.42
C LYS A 210 -10.16 20.45 -20.90
N HIS A 211 -9.27 19.85 -20.11
CA HIS A 211 -9.50 19.51 -18.70
C HIS A 211 -8.40 20.01 -17.75
N GLU A 212 -7.68 21.08 -18.11
CA GLU A 212 -6.56 21.58 -17.31
C GLU A 212 -6.93 21.86 -15.84
N LYS A 213 -8.13 22.42 -15.59
CA LYS A 213 -8.58 22.77 -14.26
C LYS A 213 -8.86 21.54 -13.40
N GLU A 214 -9.49 20.53 -13.97
CA GLU A 214 -9.81 19.26 -13.33
C GLU A 214 -8.54 18.49 -13.02
N ILE A 215 -7.58 18.47 -13.94
CA ILE A 215 -6.27 17.85 -13.75
C ILE A 215 -5.52 18.50 -12.60
N ILE A 216 -5.45 19.84 -12.56
CA ILE A 216 -4.80 20.56 -11.46
C ILE A 216 -5.51 20.30 -10.13
N ALA A 217 -6.85 20.24 -10.11
CA ALA A 217 -7.61 19.90 -8.91
C ALA A 217 -7.29 18.47 -8.43
N TYR A 218 -7.27 17.50 -9.34
CA TYR A 218 -6.90 16.12 -9.03
C TYR A 218 -5.48 16.01 -8.48
N LEU A 219 -4.50 16.67 -9.09
CA LEU A 219 -3.11 16.68 -8.65
C LEU A 219 -2.98 17.28 -7.24
N ARG A 220 -3.73 18.35 -6.93
CA ARG A 220 -3.74 18.95 -5.58
C ARG A 220 -4.30 18.02 -4.52
N SER A 221 -5.31 17.23 -4.86
CA SER A 221 -5.86 16.20 -3.95
C SER A 221 -4.98 14.96 -3.85
N ASN A 222 -3.99 14.79 -4.77
CA ASN A 222 -3.05 13.68 -4.81
C ASN A 222 -1.58 14.16 -4.75
N PRO A 223 -1.11 14.73 -3.60
CA PRO A 223 0.20 15.38 -3.51
C PRO A 223 1.39 14.49 -3.86
N ARG A 224 1.23 13.16 -3.75
CA ARG A 224 2.28 12.19 -4.13
C ARG A 224 2.60 12.24 -5.62
N MET A 225 1.62 12.54 -6.46
CA MET A 225 1.82 12.70 -7.90
C MET A 225 2.57 13.99 -8.25
N MET A 226 2.52 14.99 -7.36
CA MET A 226 3.16 16.28 -7.52
C MET A 226 4.66 16.29 -7.15
N SER A 227 5.20 15.17 -6.75
CA SER A 227 6.62 15.04 -6.38
C SER A 227 7.33 14.05 -7.27
N GLN A 228 8.52 14.44 -7.71
CA GLN A 228 9.45 13.50 -8.31
C GLN A 228 9.84 12.46 -7.26
N PRO A 229 9.98 11.19 -7.63
CA PRO A 229 10.50 10.19 -6.70
C PRO A 229 11.92 10.58 -6.25
N PRO A 230 12.36 10.16 -5.06
CA PRO A 230 13.75 10.31 -4.66
C PRO A 230 14.65 9.60 -5.66
N GLN A 231 15.85 10.17 -5.92
CA GLN A 231 16.83 9.56 -6.81
C GLN A 231 18.04 9.10 -6.01
N ALA A 232 18.55 7.94 -6.32
CA ALA A 232 19.76 7.42 -5.71
C ALA A 232 20.86 7.34 -6.78
N HIS A 233 22.04 7.85 -6.45
CA HIS A 233 23.22 7.86 -7.32
C HIS A 233 24.20 6.79 -6.87
N PHE A 234 24.80 6.08 -7.83
CA PHE A 234 25.69 4.97 -7.55
C PHE A 234 26.98 5.06 -8.34
N ILE A 235 28.06 4.57 -7.74
CA ILE A 235 29.20 4.06 -8.46
C ILE A 235 28.95 2.56 -8.65
N ARG A 236 28.93 2.11 -9.89
CA ARG A 236 28.79 0.69 -10.24
C ARG A 236 30.13 0.11 -10.61
N ILE A 237 30.48 -1.03 -10.03
CA ILE A 237 31.70 -1.78 -10.35
C ILE A 237 31.26 -3.13 -10.89
N ALA A 238 31.55 -3.37 -12.17
CA ALA A 238 31.11 -4.55 -12.89
C ALA A 238 32.28 -5.50 -13.14
N PHE A 239 32.04 -6.77 -12.90
CA PHE A 239 32.95 -7.89 -13.24
C PHE A 239 32.31 -8.69 -14.37
N PRO A 240 32.86 -8.65 -15.59
CA PRO A 240 32.33 -9.37 -16.74
C PRO A 240 32.23 -10.86 -16.49
N LYS A 241 31.30 -11.50 -17.19
CA LYS A 241 31.12 -12.95 -17.25
C LYS A 241 31.39 -13.44 -18.64
N ASP A 242 32.23 -14.44 -18.75
CA ASP A 242 32.59 -15.04 -20.04
C ASP A 242 32.04 -16.47 -20.18
N GLY A 243 31.28 -16.95 -19.18
CA GLY A 243 30.67 -18.28 -19.10
C GLY A 243 31.50 -19.32 -18.32
N GLY A 244 30.84 -20.31 -17.75
CA GLY A 244 31.47 -21.43 -17.06
C GLY A 244 32.16 -21.09 -15.74
N GLU A 245 33.42 -21.59 -15.56
CA GLU A 245 34.18 -21.37 -14.31
C GLU A 245 34.54 -19.89 -14.07
N GLU A 246 34.64 -19.10 -15.12
CA GLU A 246 34.95 -17.68 -15.04
C GLU A 246 33.80 -16.88 -14.39
N ASP A 247 32.54 -17.35 -14.48
CA ASP A 247 31.39 -16.74 -13.77
C ASP A 247 31.53 -16.85 -12.27
N ILE A 248 32.10 -17.96 -11.78
CA ILE A 248 32.39 -18.17 -10.35
C ILE A 248 33.53 -17.25 -9.89
N ALA A 249 34.57 -17.10 -10.72
CA ALA A 249 35.67 -16.18 -10.45
C ALA A 249 35.20 -14.73 -10.42
N SER A 250 34.35 -14.31 -11.37
CA SER A 250 33.73 -13.00 -11.43
C SER A 250 32.90 -12.69 -10.15
N PHE A 251 32.11 -13.65 -9.67
CA PHE A 251 31.35 -13.49 -8.43
C PHE A 251 32.25 -13.35 -7.18
N LYS A 252 33.30 -14.21 -7.08
CA LYS A 252 34.27 -14.14 -5.99
C LYS A 252 35.04 -12.82 -5.95
N ASN A 253 35.40 -12.31 -7.13
CA ASN A 253 36.06 -11.01 -7.25
C ASN A 253 35.15 -9.86 -6.84
N ALA A 254 33.89 -9.91 -7.25
CA ALA A 254 32.88 -8.94 -6.82
C ALA A 254 32.65 -8.96 -5.26
N GLU A 255 32.58 -10.16 -4.66
CA GLU A 255 32.50 -10.32 -3.21
C GLU A 255 33.74 -9.79 -2.47
N ALA A 256 34.93 -10.06 -3.00
CA ALA A 256 36.17 -9.54 -2.43
C ALA A 256 36.23 -8.01 -2.48
N LEU A 257 35.84 -7.42 -3.60
CA LEU A 257 35.74 -5.97 -3.73
C LEU A 257 34.68 -5.37 -2.83
N ARG A 258 33.51 -6.02 -2.70
CA ARG A 258 32.48 -5.62 -1.75
C ARG A 258 33.00 -5.56 -0.32
N LYS A 259 33.71 -6.59 0.12
CA LYS A 259 34.33 -6.62 1.45
C LYS A 259 35.34 -5.48 1.64
N LEU A 260 36.17 -5.23 0.63
CA LEU A 260 37.13 -4.11 0.63
C LEU A 260 36.39 -2.76 0.75
N ALA A 261 35.32 -2.56 -0.03
CA ALA A 261 34.53 -1.34 0.02
C ALA A 261 33.87 -1.10 1.40
N ILE A 262 33.45 -2.16 2.07
CA ILE A 262 32.87 -2.08 3.42
C ILE A 262 33.94 -1.78 4.48
N GLN A 263 35.15 -2.36 4.35
CA GLN A 263 36.22 -2.24 5.33
C GLN A 263 37.03 -0.96 5.21
N GLU A 264 37.39 -0.60 3.98
CA GLU A 264 38.32 0.49 3.66
C GLU A 264 37.67 1.67 2.92
N GLY A 265 36.40 1.53 2.58
CA GLY A 265 35.62 2.56 1.90
C GLY A 265 35.60 2.46 0.37
N SER A 266 34.72 3.26 -0.23
CA SER A 266 34.49 3.28 -1.68
C SER A 266 35.72 3.61 -2.51
N SER A 267 36.54 4.55 -2.02
CA SER A 267 37.78 4.97 -2.76
C SER A 267 38.79 3.84 -2.92
N ALA A 268 38.99 3.01 -1.88
CA ALA A 268 39.87 1.86 -1.92
C ALA A 268 39.38 0.79 -2.93
N ALA A 269 38.07 0.57 -2.97
CA ALA A 269 37.45 -0.36 -3.91
C ALA A 269 37.58 0.12 -5.35
N ILE A 270 37.37 1.42 -5.61
CA ILE A 270 37.56 2.02 -6.94
C ILE A 270 39.00 1.89 -7.41
N GLU A 271 39.98 2.25 -6.55
CA GLU A 271 41.40 2.16 -6.86
C GLU A 271 41.82 0.72 -7.10
N SER A 272 41.33 -0.23 -6.31
CA SER A 272 41.58 -1.66 -6.47
C SER A 272 41.06 -2.16 -7.83
N CYS A 273 39.86 -1.74 -8.24
CA CYS A 273 39.28 -2.07 -9.52
C CYS A 273 40.11 -1.45 -10.68
N GLN A 274 40.50 -0.19 -10.56
CA GLN A 274 41.32 0.50 -11.59
C GLN A 274 42.68 -0.19 -11.81
N LYS A 275 43.27 -0.73 -10.74
CA LYS A 275 44.51 -1.53 -10.84
C LYS A 275 44.32 -2.88 -11.54
N GLN A 276 43.08 -3.38 -11.60
CA GLN A 276 42.70 -4.66 -12.20
C GLN A 276 41.78 -4.46 -13.42
N ALA A 277 42.03 -3.47 -14.25
CA ALA A 277 41.16 -3.04 -15.35
C ALA A 277 40.84 -4.14 -16.41
N SER A 278 41.58 -5.25 -16.43
CA SER A 278 41.25 -6.43 -17.25
C SER A 278 40.13 -7.32 -16.66
N VAL A 279 39.85 -7.20 -15.37
CA VAL A 279 38.93 -8.09 -14.65
C VAL A 279 37.69 -7.32 -14.16
N CYS A 280 37.81 -6.00 -13.99
CA CYS A 280 36.82 -5.16 -13.35
C CYS A 280 36.72 -3.82 -14.07
N LYS A 281 35.52 -3.30 -14.17
CA LYS A 281 35.21 -2.00 -14.78
C LYS A 281 34.39 -1.14 -13.83
N VAL A 282 34.88 0.07 -13.54
CA VAL A 282 34.09 1.10 -12.88
C VAL A 282 33.16 1.75 -13.90
N VAL A 283 31.88 1.64 -13.70
CA VAL A 283 30.87 2.27 -14.53
C VAL A 283 30.32 3.48 -13.73
N ASN A 284 30.72 4.67 -14.12
CA ASN A 284 30.15 5.90 -13.59
C ASN A 284 28.88 6.15 -14.38
N ASP A 285 27.72 5.80 -13.82
CA ASP A 285 26.45 6.28 -14.33
C ASP A 285 26.30 7.73 -13.84
N ALA A 286 26.80 8.67 -14.66
CA ALA A 286 26.54 10.10 -14.46
C ALA A 286 25.05 10.44 -14.70
N ASP A 287 24.32 9.54 -15.31
CA ASP A 287 22.90 9.67 -15.63
C ASP A 287 22.08 8.83 -14.64
N ASN A 288 21.56 9.55 -13.66
CA ASN A 288 20.41 9.28 -12.80
C ASN A 288 19.75 7.92 -13.01
N THR A 289 20.10 6.98 -12.19
CA THR A 289 19.30 5.77 -12.06
C THR A 289 18.00 6.19 -11.37
N HIS A 290 16.95 6.46 -12.15
CA HIS A 290 15.60 6.61 -11.61
C HIS A 290 15.23 5.31 -10.92
N VAL A 291 15.24 5.34 -9.60
CA VAL A 291 14.89 4.19 -8.82
C VAL A 291 13.53 4.43 -8.23
N GLU A 292 12.52 3.89 -8.88
CA GLU A 292 11.27 3.67 -8.18
C GLU A 292 11.50 2.62 -7.07
N PRO A 293 10.95 2.84 -5.87
CA PRO A 293 11.12 1.91 -4.73
C PRO A 293 10.63 0.47 -4.99
N ARG A 294 10.06 0.21 -6.16
CA ARG A 294 9.47 -1.08 -6.57
C ARG A 294 10.47 -2.05 -7.20
N ASN A 295 11.69 -1.62 -7.48
CA ASN A 295 12.70 -2.51 -8.02
C ASN A 295 13.54 -3.08 -6.88
N ASP A 296 13.42 -4.38 -6.61
CA ASP A 296 14.08 -5.06 -5.48
C ASP A 296 15.59 -4.85 -5.46
N ASP A 297 16.23 -4.77 -6.63
CA ASP A 297 17.67 -4.55 -6.75
C ASP A 297 18.15 -3.21 -6.16
N ASN A 298 17.29 -2.20 -6.12
CA ASN A 298 17.65 -0.84 -5.75
C ASN A 298 16.96 -0.35 -4.47
N ALA A 299 15.94 -1.06 -4.00
CA ALA A 299 15.15 -0.66 -2.83
C ALA A 299 16.03 -0.49 -1.58
N TRP A 300 17.15 -1.21 -1.48
CA TRP A 300 18.11 -1.10 -0.38
C TRP A 300 18.72 0.30 -0.28
N ALA A 301 18.94 1.00 -1.41
CA ALA A 301 19.58 2.32 -1.42
C ALA A 301 18.82 3.34 -0.61
N PHE A 302 17.48 3.35 -0.70
CA PHE A 302 16.64 4.31 0.02
C PHE A 302 16.48 4.00 1.51
N ARG A 303 17.01 2.83 1.95
CA ARG A 303 17.00 2.36 3.33
C ARG A 303 18.39 2.40 3.97
N SER A 304 19.41 2.78 3.18
CA SER A 304 20.81 2.73 3.57
C SER A 304 21.43 4.13 3.62
N PRO A 305 22.39 4.40 4.50
CA PRO A 305 23.13 5.65 4.47
C PRO A 305 23.99 5.75 3.21
N VAL A 306 24.27 6.99 2.77
CA VAL A 306 25.26 7.26 1.72
C VAL A 306 26.61 6.62 2.10
N GLY A 307 27.29 6.01 1.14
CA GLY A 307 28.48 5.19 1.35
C GLY A 307 28.21 3.70 1.52
N SER A 308 26.93 3.29 1.64
CA SER A 308 26.56 1.86 1.71
C SER A 308 26.87 1.14 0.41
N VAL A 309 27.18 -0.16 0.55
CA VAL A 309 27.56 -1.05 -0.55
C VAL A 309 26.48 -2.14 -0.69
N SER A 310 26.03 -2.39 -1.94
CA SER A 310 25.04 -3.44 -2.22
C SER A 310 25.58 -4.84 -1.92
N GLU A 311 24.67 -5.81 -1.84
CA GLU A 311 25.04 -7.20 -2.13
C GLU A 311 25.58 -7.32 -3.57
N VAL A 312 26.21 -8.45 -3.90
CA VAL A 312 26.62 -8.70 -5.28
C VAL A 312 25.39 -8.93 -6.13
N LEU A 313 25.15 -8.05 -7.09
CA LEU A 313 24.04 -8.11 -8.03
C LEU A 313 24.46 -8.93 -9.26
N THR A 314 23.84 -10.09 -9.43
CA THR A 314 24.10 -10.96 -10.57
C THR A 314 23.27 -10.54 -11.78
N ARG A 315 23.93 -10.09 -12.84
CA ARG A 315 23.33 -9.72 -14.13
C ARG A 315 23.64 -10.78 -15.19
N PRO A 316 22.96 -10.77 -16.34
CA PRO A 316 23.25 -11.75 -17.41
C PRO A 316 24.70 -11.74 -17.88
N VAL A 317 25.33 -10.56 -17.94
CA VAL A 317 26.68 -10.36 -18.51
C VAL A 317 27.74 -9.95 -17.48
N SER A 318 27.38 -9.72 -16.24
CA SER A 318 28.29 -9.26 -15.18
C SER A 318 27.78 -9.60 -13.78
N ASN A 319 28.71 -9.66 -12.81
CA ASN A 319 28.44 -9.51 -11.43
C ASN A 319 28.80 -8.08 -11.00
N GLU A 320 27.91 -7.39 -10.28
CA GLU A 320 28.07 -5.98 -9.98
C GLU A 320 28.03 -5.70 -8.48
N VAL A 321 28.83 -4.71 -8.06
CA VAL A 321 28.76 -4.11 -6.73
C VAL A 321 28.44 -2.63 -6.91
N TRP A 322 27.41 -2.17 -6.23
CA TRP A 322 26.95 -0.79 -6.30
C TRP A 322 27.25 -0.08 -4.98
N ILE A 323 27.82 1.11 -5.07
CA ILE A 323 28.15 1.96 -3.92
C ILE A 323 27.28 3.20 -4.00
N LEU A 324 26.45 3.41 -3.00
CA LEU A 324 25.55 4.55 -2.91
C LEU A 324 26.34 5.83 -2.63
N THR A 325 26.32 6.77 -3.58
CA THR A 325 27.07 8.03 -3.46
C THR A 325 26.22 9.20 -2.99
N GLU A 326 24.94 9.24 -3.38
CA GLU A 326 24.04 10.34 -3.07
C GLU A 326 22.58 9.88 -3.11
N ILE A 327 21.71 10.55 -2.37
CA ILE A 327 20.25 10.40 -2.46
C ILE A 327 19.66 11.80 -2.58
N ASP A 328 19.07 12.09 -3.73
CA ASP A 328 18.27 13.29 -3.91
C ASP A 328 16.90 13.11 -3.24
N PRO A 329 16.47 14.05 -2.42
CA PRO A 329 15.15 14.03 -1.84
C PRO A 329 14.08 14.22 -2.92
N PRO A 330 12.82 13.78 -2.67
CA PRO A 330 11.71 14.08 -3.56
C PRO A 330 11.61 15.58 -3.82
N GLN A 331 11.54 15.96 -5.09
CA GLN A 331 11.39 17.37 -5.51
C GLN A 331 9.97 17.62 -6.02
N PRO A 332 9.33 18.74 -5.67
CA PRO A 332 8.05 19.10 -6.25
C PRO A 332 8.19 19.35 -7.75
N TYR A 333 7.22 18.89 -8.53
CA TYR A 333 7.15 19.23 -9.95
C TYR A 333 6.78 20.70 -10.14
N ASP A 334 7.47 21.38 -11.07
CA ASP A 334 7.13 22.75 -11.49
C ASP A 334 6.04 22.74 -12.58
N LEU A 335 4.81 23.04 -12.19
CA LEU A 335 3.67 23.10 -13.11
C LEU A 335 3.74 24.24 -14.14
N THR A 336 4.68 25.18 -14.02
CA THR A 336 4.86 26.24 -15.04
C THR A 336 5.53 25.69 -16.30
N VAL A 337 6.24 24.56 -16.19
CA VAL A 337 6.96 23.91 -17.30
C VAL A 337 5.99 23.07 -18.13
N PRO A 338 5.81 23.33 -19.45
CA PRO A 338 4.85 22.63 -20.30
C PRO A 338 5.07 21.10 -20.36
N SER A 339 6.32 20.63 -20.44
CA SER A 339 6.64 19.21 -20.45
C SER A 339 6.26 18.50 -19.14
N VAL A 340 6.39 19.19 -18.01
CA VAL A 340 5.95 18.68 -16.70
C VAL A 340 4.43 18.56 -16.64
N ARG A 341 3.71 19.58 -17.14
CA ARG A 341 2.23 19.49 -17.23
C ARG A 341 1.80 18.34 -18.10
N HIS A 342 2.44 18.12 -19.24
CA HIS A 342 2.17 17.00 -20.13
C HIS A 342 2.39 15.66 -19.40
N LEU A 343 3.55 15.48 -18.76
CA LEU A 343 3.88 14.28 -17.98
C LEU A 343 2.87 13.99 -16.87
N LEU A 344 2.48 15.01 -16.11
CA LEU A 344 1.51 14.85 -15.03
C LEU A 344 0.10 14.58 -15.56
N THR A 345 -0.28 15.18 -16.69
CA THR A 345 -1.54 14.88 -17.36
C THR A 345 -1.58 13.42 -17.82
N GLU A 346 -0.50 12.92 -18.41
CA GLU A 346 -0.38 11.50 -18.78
C GLU A 346 -0.59 10.58 -17.56
N LYS A 347 0.07 10.88 -16.44
CA LYS A 347 -0.10 10.12 -15.19
C LYS A 347 -1.55 10.15 -14.69
N VAL A 348 -2.20 11.32 -14.73
CA VAL A 348 -3.63 11.44 -14.34
C VAL A 348 -4.50 10.62 -15.27
N MET A 349 -4.29 10.68 -16.58
CA MET A 349 -5.06 9.89 -17.55
C MET A 349 -4.88 8.39 -17.32
N ILE A 350 -3.64 7.95 -17.09
CA ILE A 350 -3.36 6.52 -16.80
C ILE A 350 -4.18 6.02 -15.62
N GLU A 351 -4.40 6.84 -14.61
CA GLU A 351 -5.13 6.46 -13.38
C GLU A 351 -6.64 6.68 -13.45
N THR A 352 -7.12 7.62 -14.27
CA THR A 352 -8.51 8.08 -14.17
C THR A 352 -9.34 7.99 -15.45
N THR A 353 -8.68 7.94 -16.60
CA THR A 353 -9.37 8.08 -17.89
C THR A 353 -8.91 6.99 -18.86
N PRO A 354 -9.82 6.18 -19.41
CA PRO A 354 -9.43 5.18 -20.38
C PRO A 354 -8.91 5.85 -21.67
N ALA A 355 -7.77 5.36 -22.18
CA ALA A 355 -7.17 5.87 -23.42
C ALA A 355 -8.13 5.69 -24.60
N PRO A 356 -8.53 6.77 -25.31
CA PRO A 356 -9.54 6.73 -26.38
C PRO A 356 -9.22 5.73 -27.48
N HIS A 357 -7.98 5.68 -27.97
CA HIS A 357 -7.59 4.77 -29.05
C HIS A 357 -7.74 3.29 -28.67
N ILE A 358 -7.57 2.93 -27.39
CA ILE A 358 -7.82 1.58 -26.89
C ILE A 358 -9.31 1.29 -26.91
N LEU A 359 -10.14 2.23 -26.42
CA LEU A 359 -11.60 2.09 -26.44
C LEU A 359 -12.14 1.95 -27.86
N ASP A 360 -11.67 2.79 -28.80
CA ASP A 360 -12.10 2.76 -30.19
C ASP A 360 -11.73 1.43 -30.87
N THR A 361 -10.63 0.81 -30.45
CA THR A 361 -10.20 -0.49 -30.96
C THR A 361 -11.03 -1.64 -30.39
N ILE A 362 -11.25 -1.67 -29.07
CA ILE A 362 -11.87 -2.82 -28.41
C ILE A 362 -13.40 -2.79 -28.44
N LYS A 363 -14.04 -1.61 -28.45
CA LYS A 363 -15.49 -1.47 -28.40
C LYS A 363 -16.22 -2.18 -29.55
N PRO A 364 -15.86 -2.00 -30.82
CA PRO A 364 -16.51 -2.71 -31.91
C PRO A 364 -16.35 -4.22 -31.86
N LEU A 365 -15.19 -4.68 -31.28
CA LEU A 365 -14.90 -6.10 -31.16
C LEU A 365 -15.72 -6.77 -30.04
N ILE A 366 -15.98 -6.04 -28.95
CA ILE A 366 -16.82 -6.52 -27.84
C ILE A 366 -18.29 -6.53 -28.23
N GLU A 367 -18.74 -5.55 -29.02
CA GLU A 367 -20.12 -5.43 -29.53
C GLU A 367 -20.43 -6.44 -30.63
N ALA A 368 -19.46 -7.22 -31.12
CA ALA A 368 -19.69 -8.23 -32.14
C ALA A 368 -20.64 -9.33 -31.61
N PRO A 369 -21.41 -9.98 -32.48
CA PRO A 369 -22.40 -10.99 -32.09
C PRO A 369 -21.83 -12.18 -31.30
N VAL A 370 -20.58 -12.57 -31.60
CA VAL A 370 -19.84 -13.63 -30.88
C VAL A 370 -18.40 -13.15 -30.68
N PRO A 371 -18.13 -12.36 -29.65
CA PRO A 371 -16.78 -11.84 -29.43
C PRO A 371 -15.84 -12.94 -28.93
N ASP A 372 -14.70 -13.10 -29.58
CA ASP A 372 -13.59 -13.91 -29.07
C ASP A 372 -12.71 -13.04 -28.18
N LEU A 373 -13.06 -12.97 -26.89
CA LEU A 373 -12.38 -12.14 -25.91
C LEU A 373 -10.91 -12.52 -25.73
N LYS A 374 -10.56 -13.79 -25.92
CA LYS A 374 -9.18 -14.24 -25.83
C LYS A 374 -8.36 -13.68 -27.01
N ALA A 375 -8.85 -13.84 -28.21
CA ALA A 375 -8.19 -13.29 -29.40
C ALA A 375 -8.10 -11.75 -29.35
N ILE A 376 -9.15 -11.07 -28.87
CA ILE A 376 -9.16 -9.62 -28.66
C ILE A 376 -8.04 -9.19 -27.70
N ALA A 377 -7.91 -9.85 -26.56
CA ALA A 377 -6.87 -9.54 -25.60
C ALA A 377 -5.46 -9.77 -26.18
N GLU A 378 -5.22 -10.94 -26.77
CA GLU A 378 -3.92 -11.31 -27.33
C GLU A 378 -3.47 -10.38 -28.46
N GLN A 379 -4.37 -10.00 -29.36
CA GLN A 379 -4.07 -9.10 -30.48
C GLN A 379 -3.78 -7.65 -30.05
N ASN A 380 -4.31 -7.23 -28.92
CA ASN A 380 -4.18 -5.86 -28.44
C ASN A 380 -3.28 -5.73 -27.19
N GLY A 381 -2.41 -6.71 -26.91
CA GLY A 381 -1.47 -6.67 -25.79
C GLY A 381 -2.14 -6.74 -24.41
N GLY A 382 -3.36 -7.25 -24.36
CA GLY A 382 -4.13 -7.43 -23.14
C GLY A 382 -3.94 -8.81 -22.49
N ARG A 383 -4.52 -8.97 -21.31
CA ARG A 383 -4.63 -10.26 -20.62
C ARG A 383 -6.07 -10.76 -20.65
N TYR A 384 -6.25 -12.05 -20.82
CA TYR A 384 -7.54 -12.71 -20.76
C TYR A 384 -7.57 -13.70 -19.60
N ARG A 385 -8.65 -13.65 -18.82
CA ARG A 385 -8.93 -14.58 -17.71
C ARG A 385 -10.39 -15.06 -17.80
N SER A 386 -10.62 -16.32 -17.45
CA SER A 386 -11.97 -16.91 -17.44
C SER A 386 -12.13 -17.74 -16.18
N PHE A 387 -13.24 -17.56 -15.50
CA PHE A 387 -13.58 -18.26 -14.27
C PHE A 387 -14.99 -18.81 -14.39
N ASP A 388 -15.19 -20.00 -13.82
CA ASP A 388 -16.47 -20.68 -13.87
C ASP A 388 -16.92 -21.07 -12.47
N ASP A 389 -18.15 -20.70 -12.14
CA ASP A 389 -18.84 -21.05 -10.90
C ASP A 389 -18.06 -20.78 -9.61
N VAL A 390 -17.42 -19.61 -9.52
CA VAL A 390 -16.62 -19.17 -8.36
C VAL A 390 -17.44 -18.24 -7.47
N THR A 391 -17.27 -18.34 -6.14
CA THR A 391 -17.91 -17.41 -5.21
C THR A 391 -17.19 -16.06 -5.19
N TYR A 392 -17.91 -14.99 -4.84
CA TYR A 392 -17.30 -13.69 -4.70
C TYR A 392 -16.18 -13.70 -3.64
N ALA A 393 -16.43 -14.30 -2.49
CA ALA A 393 -15.42 -14.43 -1.44
C ALA A 393 -14.14 -15.14 -1.95
N TYR A 394 -14.28 -16.17 -2.79
CA TYR A 394 -13.13 -16.85 -3.40
C TYR A 394 -12.36 -15.95 -4.38
N ILE A 395 -13.08 -15.15 -5.19
CA ILE A 395 -12.45 -14.19 -6.11
C ILE A 395 -11.57 -13.20 -5.33
N VAL A 396 -12.05 -12.72 -4.19
CA VAL A 396 -11.34 -11.75 -3.35
C VAL A 396 -10.15 -12.40 -2.62
N SER A 397 -10.37 -13.53 -1.94
CA SER A 397 -9.34 -14.20 -1.11
C SER A 397 -8.15 -14.70 -1.94
N GLU A 398 -8.42 -15.24 -3.13
CA GLU A 398 -7.38 -15.74 -4.05
C GLU A 398 -6.83 -14.64 -4.97
N LYS A 399 -7.30 -13.38 -4.83
CA LYS A 399 -6.89 -12.25 -5.66
C LYS A 399 -7.02 -12.55 -7.16
N LEU A 400 -8.09 -13.27 -7.53
CA LEU A 400 -8.33 -13.63 -8.94
C LEU A 400 -8.60 -12.37 -9.80
N VAL A 401 -9.08 -11.32 -9.18
CA VAL A 401 -9.24 -9.98 -9.75
C VAL A 401 -8.43 -9.00 -8.91
N GLU A 402 -7.45 -8.36 -9.53
CA GLU A 402 -6.51 -7.46 -8.85
C GLU A 402 -7.10 -6.04 -8.66
N SER A 403 -8.14 -5.69 -9.41
CA SER A 403 -8.76 -4.38 -9.40
C SER A 403 -9.88 -4.28 -8.35
N PRO A 404 -9.73 -3.47 -7.30
CA PRO A 404 -10.79 -3.18 -6.34
C PRO A 404 -12.05 -2.61 -6.98
N GLU A 405 -11.90 -1.78 -8.01
CA GLU A 405 -13.03 -1.17 -8.69
C GLU A 405 -13.82 -2.19 -9.51
N VAL A 406 -13.15 -3.14 -10.16
CA VAL A 406 -13.83 -4.28 -10.82
C VAL A 406 -14.59 -5.11 -9.80
N LEU A 407 -13.97 -5.42 -8.66
CA LEU A 407 -14.62 -6.16 -7.58
C LEU A 407 -15.85 -5.41 -7.05
N ARG A 408 -15.76 -4.10 -6.89
CA ARG A 408 -16.89 -3.26 -6.49
C ARG A 408 -18.04 -3.35 -7.48
N VAL A 409 -17.76 -3.16 -8.78
CA VAL A 409 -18.79 -3.23 -9.83
C VAL A 409 -19.42 -4.63 -9.91
N MET A 410 -18.62 -5.69 -9.79
CA MET A 410 -19.15 -7.07 -9.74
C MET A 410 -20.08 -7.28 -8.55
N ALA A 411 -19.71 -6.79 -7.36
CA ALA A 411 -20.53 -6.92 -6.17
C ALA A 411 -21.87 -6.16 -6.28
N GLU A 412 -21.87 -4.99 -6.94
CA GLU A 412 -23.07 -4.16 -7.19
C GLU A 412 -23.96 -4.70 -8.31
N MET A 413 -23.43 -5.62 -9.13
CA MET A 413 -24.13 -6.11 -10.32
C MET A 413 -25.46 -6.75 -9.96
N SER A 414 -26.50 -6.35 -10.66
CA SER A 414 -27.82 -7.00 -10.62
C SER A 414 -27.88 -8.19 -11.59
N ASP A 415 -28.82 -9.10 -11.38
CA ASP A 415 -29.05 -10.23 -12.29
C ASP A 415 -29.41 -9.78 -13.73
N ARG A 416 -29.90 -8.55 -13.89
CA ARG A 416 -30.23 -7.95 -15.21
C ARG A 416 -28.98 -7.52 -15.98
N GLU A 417 -27.90 -7.21 -15.29
CA GLU A 417 -26.63 -6.80 -15.88
C GLU A 417 -25.75 -8.00 -16.24
N ALA A 418 -26.07 -9.17 -15.72
CA ALA A 418 -25.48 -10.43 -16.18
C ALA A 418 -25.74 -10.61 -17.68
N ARG A 419 -24.75 -11.18 -18.39
CA ARG A 419 -24.75 -11.36 -19.86
C ARG A 419 -24.59 -10.07 -20.67
N LEU A 420 -24.20 -8.97 -20.01
CA LEU A 420 -23.76 -7.74 -20.66
C LEU A 420 -22.28 -7.51 -20.39
N PHE A 421 -21.61 -6.83 -21.28
CA PHE A 421 -20.26 -6.34 -21.00
C PHE A 421 -20.34 -5.16 -20.03
N SER A 422 -19.39 -5.11 -19.10
CA SER A 422 -19.22 -3.93 -18.24
C SER A 422 -18.83 -2.72 -19.09
N ASN A 423 -19.12 -1.54 -18.58
CA ASN A 423 -18.41 -0.34 -19.04
C ASN A 423 -16.91 -0.53 -18.76
N PRO A 424 -16.03 0.09 -19.56
CA PRO A 424 -14.60 0.11 -19.27
C PRO A 424 -14.31 0.72 -17.90
N ILE A 425 -13.54 0.01 -17.08
CA ILE A 425 -13.15 0.42 -15.75
C ILE A 425 -11.65 0.70 -15.77
N VAL A 426 -11.25 1.90 -15.35
CA VAL A 426 -9.82 2.25 -15.19
C VAL A 426 -9.43 2.07 -13.74
N ASP A 427 -8.42 1.26 -13.51
CA ASP A 427 -7.84 1.06 -12.19
C ASP A 427 -6.37 0.58 -12.31
N ASN A 428 -5.50 1.10 -11.44
CA ASN A 428 -4.08 0.76 -11.39
C ASN A 428 -3.37 0.81 -12.76
N GLY A 429 -3.68 1.80 -13.59
CA GLY A 429 -3.09 2.00 -14.90
C GLY A 429 -3.50 0.96 -15.95
N ARG A 430 -4.62 0.30 -15.74
CA ARG A 430 -5.20 -0.66 -16.67
C ARG A 430 -6.66 -0.34 -16.96
N ILE A 431 -7.12 -0.74 -18.14
CA ILE A 431 -8.53 -0.69 -18.56
C ILE A 431 -9.07 -2.10 -18.48
N TYR A 432 -10.10 -2.30 -17.68
CA TYR A 432 -10.77 -3.58 -17.50
C TYR A 432 -12.11 -3.60 -18.18
N VAL A 433 -12.45 -4.71 -18.84
CA VAL A 433 -13.79 -5.03 -19.32
C VAL A 433 -14.10 -6.46 -18.96
N PHE A 434 -15.25 -6.72 -18.39
CA PHE A 434 -15.66 -8.06 -18.04
C PHE A 434 -17.06 -8.41 -18.54
N TYR A 435 -17.30 -9.70 -18.66
CA TYR A 435 -18.58 -10.26 -19.08
C TYR A 435 -18.95 -11.38 -18.12
N VAL A 436 -20.04 -11.21 -17.40
CA VAL A 436 -20.59 -12.24 -16.52
C VAL A 436 -21.58 -13.08 -17.31
N SER A 437 -21.21 -14.32 -17.59
CA SER A 437 -22.08 -15.26 -18.35
C SER A 437 -23.16 -15.88 -17.47
N ASN A 438 -22.88 -16.07 -16.17
CA ASN A 438 -23.82 -16.57 -15.20
C ASN A 438 -23.61 -15.88 -13.85
N LEU A 439 -24.71 -15.55 -13.18
CA LEU A 439 -24.76 -14.98 -11.85
C LEU A 439 -25.80 -15.78 -11.04
N THR A 440 -25.35 -16.53 -10.05
CA THR A 440 -26.23 -17.30 -9.18
C THR A 440 -26.28 -16.63 -7.82
N PRO A 441 -27.43 -16.07 -7.43
CA PRO A 441 -27.59 -15.48 -6.11
C PRO A 441 -27.47 -16.53 -5.00
N ALA A 442 -26.98 -16.12 -3.83
CA ALA A 442 -26.97 -16.97 -2.65
C ALA A 442 -28.40 -17.21 -2.14
N SER A 443 -28.68 -18.43 -1.71
CA SER A 443 -29.96 -18.77 -1.08
C SER A 443 -30.00 -18.30 0.39
N THR A 444 -31.13 -17.79 0.83
CA THR A 444 -31.37 -17.44 2.25
C THR A 444 -31.39 -18.68 3.13
N ASP A 445 -31.86 -19.81 2.61
CA ASP A 445 -31.91 -21.09 3.36
C ASP A 445 -30.49 -21.60 3.62
N ASP A 446 -29.56 -21.36 2.71
CA ASP A 446 -28.14 -21.72 2.89
C ASP A 446 -27.52 -20.93 4.04
N PHE A 447 -27.91 -19.65 4.19
CA PHE A 447 -27.37 -18.80 5.25
C PHE A 447 -27.64 -19.37 6.65
N ALA A 448 -28.85 -19.79 6.94
CA ALA A 448 -29.21 -20.36 8.26
C ALA A 448 -28.31 -21.57 8.62
N ASN A 449 -27.93 -22.36 7.62
CA ASN A 449 -27.13 -23.57 7.81
C ASN A 449 -25.62 -23.27 7.94
N VAL A 450 -25.13 -22.17 7.35
CA VAL A 450 -23.69 -21.90 7.27
C VAL A 450 -23.25 -20.65 8.05
N LYS A 451 -24.18 -19.89 8.62
CA LYS A 451 -23.96 -18.59 9.29
C LYS A 451 -22.74 -18.60 10.22
N ALA A 452 -22.69 -19.56 11.16
CA ALA A 452 -21.59 -19.63 12.12
C ALA A 452 -20.24 -19.89 11.45
N ARG A 453 -20.21 -20.78 10.45
CA ARG A 453 -19.00 -21.11 9.70
C ARG A 453 -18.57 -19.92 8.84
N TRP A 454 -19.51 -19.24 8.21
CA TRP A 454 -19.23 -18.08 7.38
C TRP A 454 -18.69 -16.91 8.21
N ILE A 455 -19.30 -16.59 9.38
CA ILE A 455 -18.78 -15.60 10.31
C ILE A 455 -17.33 -15.93 10.69
N ASN A 456 -17.04 -17.20 11.01
CA ASN A 456 -15.67 -17.61 11.32
C ASN A 456 -14.71 -17.39 10.15
N LEU A 457 -15.10 -17.65 8.92
CA LEU A 457 -14.25 -17.43 7.74
C LEU A 457 -13.97 -15.94 7.54
N VAL A 458 -15.01 -15.10 7.58
CA VAL A 458 -14.87 -13.65 7.36
C VAL A 458 -14.08 -12.99 8.51
N ALA A 459 -14.36 -13.35 9.76
CA ALA A 459 -13.67 -12.80 10.92
C ALA A 459 -12.19 -13.18 10.98
N ASN A 460 -11.81 -14.28 10.36
CA ASN A 460 -10.42 -14.73 10.29
C ASN A 460 -9.67 -14.20 9.06
N ASP A 461 -10.34 -13.47 8.16
CA ASP A 461 -9.68 -12.81 7.04
C ASP A 461 -8.69 -11.76 7.58
N PRO A 462 -7.41 -11.78 7.13
CA PRO A 462 -6.44 -10.77 7.52
C PRO A 462 -6.86 -9.32 7.21
N ALA A 463 -7.77 -9.15 6.27
CA ALA A 463 -8.25 -7.82 5.88
C ALA A 463 -9.18 -7.16 6.91
N ALA A 464 -9.91 -7.94 7.73
CA ALA A 464 -10.83 -7.44 8.76
C ALA A 464 -11.67 -6.25 8.27
N HIS A 465 -12.44 -6.45 7.21
CA HIS A 465 -13.11 -5.36 6.44
C HIS A 465 -14.04 -4.48 7.26
N ASN A 466 -14.91 -5.10 8.10
CA ASN A 466 -15.87 -4.33 8.88
C ASN A 466 -15.18 -3.59 10.03
N ALA A 467 -14.14 -4.16 10.65
CA ALA A 467 -13.33 -3.49 11.64
C ALA A 467 -12.62 -2.27 11.06
N ASN A 468 -12.02 -2.39 9.88
CA ASN A 468 -11.37 -1.27 9.18
C ASN A 468 -12.37 -0.18 8.78
N LYS A 469 -13.56 -0.56 8.32
CA LYS A 469 -14.64 0.38 8.03
C LYS A 469 -15.10 1.10 9.30
N TRP A 470 -15.32 0.35 10.37
CA TRP A 470 -15.70 0.92 11.66
C TRP A 470 -14.65 1.94 12.14
N ILE A 471 -13.34 1.60 12.06
CA ILE A 471 -12.26 2.54 12.39
C ILE A 471 -12.35 3.80 11.52
N ALA A 472 -12.53 3.65 10.20
CA ALA A 472 -12.63 4.78 9.28
C ALA A 472 -13.84 5.68 9.60
N ASP A 473 -14.96 5.10 10.01
CA ASP A 473 -16.17 5.83 10.41
C ASP A 473 -16.00 6.56 11.77
N GLN A 474 -15.17 6.00 12.68
CA GLN A 474 -14.85 6.62 13.97
C GLN A 474 -13.76 7.70 13.89
N THR A 475 -12.98 7.75 12.82
CA THR A 475 -11.84 8.68 12.65
C THR A 475 -12.13 9.90 11.75
N PRO A 476 -13.17 10.69 11.98
CA PRO A 476 -13.59 11.74 11.04
C PRO A 476 -12.67 12.95 10.98
N SER A 477 -11.70 13.14 11.86
CA SER A 477 -10.90 14.36 11.88
C SER A 477 -9.53 14.24 12.52
N LEU A 478 -8.67 13.41 11.95
CA LEU A 478 -7.23 13.39 12.30
C LEU A 478 -6.49 14.72 11.97
N THR A 479 -7.19 15.70 11.41
CA THR A 479 -6.63 16.98 10.94
C THR A 479 -6.25 17.96 12.05
N THR A 480 -6.62 17.73 13.30
CA THR A 480 -6.37 18.63 14.44
C THR A 480 -5.29 18.15 15.40
N MET A 481 -4.55 17.12 15.07
CA MET A 481 -3.61 16.48 15.99
C MET A 481 -2.29 17.23 16.07
N ASN A 482 -2.00 17.81 17.23
CA ASN A 482 -0.67 18.24 17.61
C ASN A 482 0.15 17.00 18.02
N ILE A 483 0.87 16.42 17.07
CA ILE A 483 1.84 15.37 17.38
C ILE A 483 3.12 16.06 17.85
N LYS A 484 3.52 15.80 19.09
CA LYS A 484 4.82 16.25 19.58
C LYS A 484 5.94 15.52 18.83
N PRO A 485 7.10 16.15 18.60
CA PRO A 485 8.27 15.44 18.12
C PRO A 485 8.58 14.25 19.03
N ILE A 486 8.70 13.07 18.46
CA ILE A 486 8.98 11.84 19.19
C ILE A 486 10.50 11.70 19.26
N GLU A 487 11.05 11.70 20.47
CA GLU A 487 12.45 11.39 20.70
C GLU A 487 12.63 9.88 20.68
N PHE A 488 13.39 9.39 19.72
CA PHE A 488 13.74 7.97 19.66
C PHE A 488 15.06 7.70 20.35
N GLU A 489 15.22 6.47 20.81
CA GLU A 489 16.47 5.89 21.31
C GLU A 489 17.68 6.08 20.36
N TYR A 490 17.42 6.43 19.12
CA TYR A 490 18.40 6.65 18.05
C TYR A 490 18.80 8.12 17.81
N GLY A 491 18.35 9.04 18.68
CA GLY A 491 18.68 10.46 18.60
C GLY A 491 17.74 11.28 17.72
N ILE A 492 17.83 12.61 17.91
CA ILE A 492 17.02 13.59 17.18
C ILE A 492 17.73 13.94 15.88
N LEU A 493 17.02 13.84 14.75
CA LEU A 493 17.50 14.36 13.47
C LEU A 493 17.58 15.89 13.55
N GLN A 494 18.79 16.41 13.51
CA GLN A 494 19.00 17.88 13.49
C GLN A 494 18.55 18.46 12.15
N PRO A 495 18.21 19.75 12.09
CA PRO A 495 17.84 20.44 10.84
C PRO A 495 18.91 20.35 9.73
N ASN A 496 20.16 20.10 10.11
CA ASN A 496 21.28 19.91 9.18
C ASN A 496 21.45 18.44 8.71
N GLY A 497 20.51 17.54 9.03
CA GLY A 497 20.54 16.14 8.64
C GLY A 497 21.43 15.22 9.49
N SER A 498 22.10 15.72 10.54
CA SER A 498 22.86 14.89 11.50
C SER A 498 21.95 14.29 12.56
N ILE A 499 22.30 13.10 13.06
CA ILE A 499 21.65 12.45 14.20
C ILE A 499 22.50 12.74 15.44
N ARG A 500 21.92 13.29 16.48
CA ARG A 500 22.57 13.56 17.77
C ARG A 500 22.21 12.49 18.78
#